data_bd9d7f0deaef9a3232a074f1d862672a
#
_entry.id   bd9d7f0deaef9a3232a074f1d862672a
#
_cell.length_a   1.000
_cell.length_b   1.000
_cell.length_c   1.000
_cell.angle_alpha   90.00
_cell.angle_beta   90.00
_cell.angle_gamma   90.00
#
_symmetry.space_group_name_H-M   'P 1'
#
loop_
_entity.id
_entity.type
_entity.pdbx_description
1 polymer ?
#
loop_
_entity_poly.entity_id
_entity_poly.type
_entity_poly.pdbx_seq_one_letter_code
_entity_poly.pdbx_strand_id
1 'polypeptide(L)'
;NVFRPNWNQISQGTVLIDLHIGYWRAQTNLNLEDLGLEKAPEEYKQLLKENINLGSKRLIPKSIYNALSCLEGKARNTLYKDTIPSPWGYLLPKKNYMTWKEVMEGFKEKMFEIRDSLYLERDSIVEKMREEYQKAALYAYKISTGQLDVNSSEPPKEFTDRFVSSILNRIPSAEEIRDSFHFDWIPSYVLTPSELEEDKIKAEKARQSWEEQKAEVREENKLALAEKQLDFEI
;
A
#
# COMPACT_ATOMS: atom_id res chain seq x y z
N ASN A 1 -5.44 -29.69 31.87
CA ASN A 1 -6.22 -29.82 30.63
C ASN A 1 -5.64 -28.87 29.62
N VAL A 2 -4.82 -29.39 28.68
CA VAL A 2 -4.37 -28.60 27.54
C VAL A 2 -5.56 -28.55 26.58
N PHE A 3 -6.12 -27.37 26.37
CA PHE A 3 -7.16 -27.14 25.38
C PHE A 3 -6.56 -27.41 24.01
N ARG A 4 -6.93 -28.53 23.40
CA ARG A 4 -6.59 -28.83 22.01
C ARG A 4 -7.72 -28.30 21.13
N PRO A 5 -7.53 -27.24 20.37
CA PRO A 5 -8.57 -26.76 19.48
C PRO A 5 -8.90 -27.84 18.44
N ASN A 6 -10.19 -28.06 18.23
CA ASN A 6 -10.64 -28.95 17.17
C ASN A 6 -10.52 -28.21 15.84
N TRP A 7 -9.42 -28.44 15.13
CA TRP A 7 -9.10 -27.78 13.87
C TRP A 7 -10.17 -27.99 12.80
N ASN A 8 -10.86 -29.12 12.79
CA ASN A 8 -11.95 -29.38 11.85
C ASN A 8 -13.13 -28.43 12.10
N GLN A 9 -13.47 -28.16 13.34
CA GLN A 9 -14.53 -27.19 13.67
C GLN A 9 -14.12 -25.75 13.35
N ILE A 10 -12.85 -25.40 13.57
CA ILE A 10 -12.34 -24.07 13.24
C ILE A 10 -12.35 -23.87 11.71
N SER A 11 -11.81 -24.81 10.94
CA SER A 11 -11.73 -24.72 9.48
C SER A 11 -13.10 -24.67 8.81
N GLN A 12 -14.06 -25.48 9.29
CA GLN A 12 -15.41 -25.49 8.75
C GLN A 12 -16.21 -24.24 9.12
N GLY A 13 -15.95 -23.66 10.30
CA GLY A 13 -16.69 -22.53 10.87
C GLY A 13 -16.14 -21.14 10.57
N THR A 14 -14.94 -21.04 10.01
CA THR A 14 -14.24 -19.76 9.81
C THR A 14 -13.75 -19.56 8.38
N VAL A 15 -13.49 -18.32 8.03
CA VAL A 15 -12.78 -17.88 6.82
C VAL A 15 -11.53 -17.14 7.27
N LEU A 16 -10.40 -17.44 6.69
CA LEU A 16 -9.17 -16.68 6.91
C LEU A 16 -9.24 -15.40 6.06
N ILE A 17 -9.01 -14.28 6.70
CA ILE A 17 -9.01 -12.96 6.04
C ILE A 17 -7.61 -12.38 6.08
N ASP A 18 -7.14 -11.94 4.94
CA ASP A 18 -5.99 -11.07 4.79
C ASP A 18 -6.44 -9.74 4.21
N LEU A 19 -6.22 -8.64 4.96
CA LEU A 19 -6.70 -7.30 4.62
C LEU A 19 -5.55 -6.43 4.16
N HIS A 20 -5.62 -5.99 2.92
CA HIS A 20 -4.67 -5.10 2.27
C HIS A 20 -5.27 -3.70 2.09
N ILE A 21 -4.71 -2.72 2.80
CA ILE A 21 -5.09 -1.32 2.65
C ILE A 21 -3.82 -0.51 2.39
N GLY A 22 -3.80 0.18 1.27
CA GLY A 22 -2.73 1.10 0.93
C GLY A 22 -3.27 2.35 0.26
N TYR A 23 -2.55 3.43 0.44
CA TYR A 23 -2.78 4.71 -0.20
C TYR A 23 -1.53 5.57 -0.06
N TRP A 24 -1.43 6.61 -0.88
CA TRP A 24 -0.37 7.58 -0.75
C TRP A 24 -0.44 8.26 0.62
N ARG A 25 0.59 8.07 1.44
CA ARG A 25 0.64 8.60 2.83
C ARG A 25 0.74 10.13 2.88
N ALA A 26 1.02 10.76 1.74
CA ALA A 26 1.11 12.22 1.62
C ALA A 26 2.02 12.86 2.66
N GLN A 27 3.07 12.16 3.04
CA GLN A 27 4.11 12.61 3.96
C GLN A 27 5.49 12.36 3.36
N THR A 28 6.40 13.29 3.61
CA THR A 28 7.81 13.15 3.26
C THR A 28 8.67 13.64 4.42
N ASN A 29 9.85 13.06 4.57
CA ASN A 29 10.77 13.50 5.61
C ASN A 29 11.25 14.93 5.34
N LEU A 30 11.41 15.70 6.40
CA LEU A 30 12.11 16.96 6.35
C LEU A 30 13.60 16.70 6.14
N ASN A 31 14.18 17.38 5.14
CA ASN A 31 15.61 17.36 4.90
C ASN A 31 16.24 18.68 5.37
N LEU A 32 17.55 18.69 5.58
CA LEU A 32 18.29 19.89 5.96
C LEU A 32 18.17 21.00 4.91
N GLU A 33 18.05 20.62 3.65
CA GLU A 33 17.81 21.52 2.51
C GLU A 33 16.47 22.26 2.66
N ASP A 34 15.44 21.56 3.14
CA ASP A 34 14.13 22.16 3.41
C ASP A 34 14.17 23.22 4.51
N LEU A 35 15.19 23.21 5.35
CA LEU A 35 15.43 24.18 6.41
C LEU A 35 16.41 25.30 6.02
N GLY A 36 16.89 25.29 4.77
CA GLY A 36 17.88 26.28 4.32
C GLY A 36 19.29 26.05 4.86
N LEU A 37 19.56 24.88 5.43
CA LEU A 37 20.84 24.50 6.03
C LEU A 37 21.81 23.85 5.03
N GLU A 38 21.60 24.02 3.74
CA GLU A 38 22.45 23.44 2.67
C GLU A 38 23.90 23.89 2.78
N LYS A 39 24.10 25.15 3.18
CA LYS A 39 25.45 25.75 3.31
C LYS A 39 26.09 25.52 4.68
N ALA A 40 25.42 24.81 5.59
CA ALA A 40 26.01 24.49 6.88
C ALA A 40 27.24 23.57 6.68
N PRO A 41 28.28 23.72 7.52
CA PRO A 41 29.42 22.81 7.49
C PRO A 41 29.00 21.34 7.60
N GLU A 42 29.71 20.45 6.90
CA GLU A 42 29.31 19.03 6.81
C GLU A 42 29.26 18.34 8.18
N GLU A 43 30.15 18.72 9.08
CA GLU A 43 30.16 18.24 10.47
C GLU A 43 28.83 18.54 11.21
N TYR A 44 28.24 19.73 11.01
CA TYR A 44 26.95 20.07 11.61
C TYR A 44 25.80 19.32 10.96
N LYS A 45 25.86 19.12 9.64
CA LYS A 45 24.84 18.33 8.92
C LYS A 45 24.85 16.87 9.39
N GLN A 46 26.02 16.32 9.63
CA GLN A 46 26.15 14.95 10.12
C GLN A 46 25.65 14.81 11.55
N LEU A 47 26.01 15.73 12.44
CA LEU A 47 25.50 15.78 13.81
C LEU A 47 23.98 15.90 13.86
N LEU A 48 23.39 16.73 12.99
CA LEU A 48 21.93 16.89 12.91
C LEU A 48 21.26 15.62 12.41
N LYS A 49 21.81 14.96 11.39
CA LYS A 49 21.28 13.68 10.87
C LYS A 49 21.35 12.54 11.89
N GLU A 50 22.40 12.48 12.67
CA GLU A 50 22.61 11.41 13.65
C GLU A 50 21.78 11.59 14.92
N ASN A 51 21.55 12.84 15.36
CA ASN A 51 21.00 13.13 16.68
C ASN A 51 19.60 13.76 16.65
N ILE A 52 19.16 14.27 15.50
CA ILE A 52 17.87 14.99 15.39
C ILE A 52 16.99 14.36 14.31
N ASN A 53 15.83 13.89 14.73
CA ASN A 53 14.77 13.54 13.80
C ASN A 53 14.02 14.82 13.43
N LEU A 54 14.24 15.33 12.22
CA LEU A 54 13.59 16.54 11.71
C LEU A 54 12.07 16.36 11.51
N GLY A 55 11.57 15.13 11.64
CA GLY A 55 10.16 14.81 11.45
C GLY A 55 9.74 14.75 10.00
N SER A 56 8.44 14.89 9.77
CA SER A 56 7.85 14.80 8.44
C SER A 56 6.98 16.03 8.14
N LYS A 57 6.89 16.35 6.86
CA LYS A 57 5.99 17.37 6.33
C LYS A 57 4.85 16.71 5.54
N ARG A 58 3.68 17.33 5.58
CA ARG A 58 2.49 16.87 4.85
C ARG A 58 2.44 17.48 3.47
N LEU A 59 1.98 16.70 2.49
CA LEU A 59 1.85 17.10 1.11
C LEU A 59 0.38 17.31 0.69
N ILE A 60 -0.56 17.14 1.62
CA ILE A 60 -2.00 17.39 1.46
C ILE A 60 -2.57 18.06 2.71
N PRO A 61 -3.74 18.72 2.61
CA PRO A 61 -4.44 19.31 3.75
C PRO A 61 -4.68 18.29 4.87
N LYS A 62 -4.56 18.75 6.11
CA LYS A 62 -4.71 17.92 7.31
C LYS A 62 -6.03 17.19 7.38
N SER A 63 -7.10 17.80 6.90
CA SER A 63 -8.44 17.21 6.87
C SER A 63 -8.50 15.94 6.05
N ILE A 64 -7.93 15.94 4.87
CA ILE A 64 -7.89 14.80 3.96
C ILE A 64 -7.01 13.69 4.55
N TYR A 65 -5.82 14.04 5.03
CA TYR A 65 -4.94 13.09 5.69
C TYR A 65 -5.62 12.38 6.87
N ASN A 66 -6.29 13.15 7.73
CA ASN A 66 -6.98 12.60 8.90
C ASN A 66 -8.17 11.72 8.48
N ALA A 67 -8.90 12.08 7.42
CA ALA A 67 -10.01 11.26 6.92
C ALA A 67 -9.53 9.88 6.44
N LEU A 68 -8.46 9.82 5.65
CA LEU A 68 -7.85 8.56 5.20
C LEU A 68 -7.35 7.70 6.36
N SER A 69 -6.59 8.30 7.28
CA SER A 69 -6.07 7.61 8.46
C SER A 69 -7.19 7.08 9.37
N CYS A 70 -8.28 7.84 9.52
CA CYS A 70 -9.44 7.43 10.29
C CYS A 70 -10.17 6.25 9.64
N LEU A 71 -10.33 6.26 8.31
CA LEU A 71 -10.97 5.15 7.57
C LEU A 71 -10.13 3.87 7.67
N GLU A 72 -8.82 3.94 7.46
CA GLU A 72 -7.92 2.80 7.65
C GLU A 72 -8.01 2.26 9.07
N GLY A 73 -7.93 3.15 10.08
CA GLY A 73 -8.04 2.76 11.48
C GLY A 73 -9.37 2.07 11.81
N LYS A 74 -10.49 2.59 11.29
CA LYS A 74 -11.81 1.97 11.46
C LYS A 74 -11.88 0.59 10.81
N ALA A 75 -11.39 0.43 9.58
CA ALA A 75 -11.38 -0.85 8.89
C ALA A 75 -10.55 -1.90 9.64
N ARG A 76 -9.33 -1.55 10.09
CA ARG A 76 -8.49 -2.44 10.87
C ARG A 76 -9.10 -2.78 12.24
N ASN A 77 -9.70 -1.81 12.92
CA ASN A 77 -10.37 -2.06 14.20
C ASN A 77 -11.60 -2.97 14.02
N THR A 78 -12.35 -2.82 12.94
CA THR A 78 -13.45 -3.74 12.60
C THR A 78 -12.93 -5.16 12.38
N LEU A 79 -11.82 -5.31 11.64
CA LEU A 79 -11.18 -6.60 11.46
C LEU A 79 -10.80 -7.21 12.82
N TYR A 80 -10.07 -6.46 13.66
CA TYR A 80 -9.60 -6.97 14.96
C TYR A 80 -10.74 -7.32 15.93
N LYS A 81 -11.84 -6.57 15.87
CA LYS A 81 -13.01 -6.81 16.75
C LYS A 81 -13.77 -8.08 16.35
N ASP A 82 -13.90 -8.33 15.05
CA ASP A 82 -14.79 -9.37 14.52
C ASP A 82 -14.06 -10.68 14.23
N THR A 83 -12.73 -10.73 14.40
CA THR A 83 -11.89 -11.87 14.07
C THR A 83 -11.03 -12.34 15.24
N ILE A 84 -10.50 -13.54 15.09
CA ILE A 84 -9.50 -14.13 15.99
C ILE A 84 -8.15 -14.12 15.27
N PRO A 85 -7.10 -13.50 15.84
CA PRO A 85 -5.77 -13.51 15.21
C PRO A 85 -5.20 -14.94 15.20
N SER A 86 -4.55 -15.30 14.12
CA SER A 86 -3.85 -16.56 13.94
C SER A 86 -2.46 -16.32 13.30
N PRO A 87 -1.53 -17.29 13.33
CA PRO A 87 -0.24 -17.16 12.66
C PRO A 87 -0.34 -16.96 11.13
N TRP A 88 -1.48 -17.29 10.54
CA TRP A 88 -1.72 -17.21 9.08
C TRP A 88 -2.60 -16.03 8.66
N GLY A 89 -3.08 -15.21 9.62
CA GLY A 89 -3.99 -14.10 9.38
C GLY A 89 -5.15 -14.06 10.37
N TYR A 90 -6.28 -13.53 9.98
CA TYR A 90 -7.42 -13.28 10.85
C TYR A 90 -8.58 -14.24 10.55
N LEU A 91 -8.98 -15.04 11.54
CA LEU A 91 -10.08 -16.00 11.42
C LEU A 91 -11.41 -15.32 11.70
N LEU A 92 -12.24 -15.17 10.67
CA LEU A 92 -13.59 -14.60 10.75
C LEU A 92 -14.63 -15.72 10.77
N PRO A 93 -15.58 -15.76 11.72
CA PRO A 93 -16.68 -16.73 11.67
C PRO A 93 -17.47 -16.59 10.36
N LYS A 94 -17.69 -17.72 9.63
CA LYS A 94 -18.40 -17.74 8.33
C LYS A 94 -19.76 -17.03 8.38
N LYS A 95 -20.50 -17.21 9.48
CA LYS A 95 -21.81 -16.57 9.68
C LYS A 95 -21.76 -15.05 9.68
N ASN A 96 -20.63 -14.46 10.03
CA ASN A 96 -20.43 -13.01 10.10
C ASN A 96 -19.84 -12.43 8.81
N TYR A 97 -19.39 -13.28 7.88
CA TYR A 97 -18.63 -12.84 6.70
C TYR A 97 -19.39 -11.84 5.84
N MET A 98 -20.67 -12.09 5.57
CA MET A 98 -21.45 -11.19 4.71
C MET A 98 -21.65 -9.81 5.33
N THR A 99 -22.03 -9.75 6.61
CA THR A 99 -22.18 -8.48 7.34
C THR A 99 -20.86 -7.74 7.46
N TRP A 100 -19.77 -8.46 7.77
CA TRP A 100 -18.43 -7.88 7.82
C TRP A 100 -18.01 -7.32 6.45
N LYS A 101 -18.26 -8.08 5.37
CA LYS A 101 -17.98 -7.66 4.00
C LYS A 101 -18.70 -6.35 3.63
N GLU A 102 -20.00 -6.23 3.93
CA GLU A 102 -20.77 -5.01 3.69
C GLU A 102 -20.17 -3.79 4.39
N VAL A 103 -19.75 -3.94 5.63
CA VAL A 103 -19.07 -2.87 6.38
C VAL A 103 -17.73 -2.48 5.72
N MET A 104 -16.95 -3.46 5.28
CA MET A 104 -15.68 -3.21 4.61
C MET A 104 -15.85 -2.57 3.24
N GLU A 105 -16.85 -2.96 2.45
CA GLU A 105 -17.21 -2.28 1.20
C GLU A 105 -17.55 -0.81 1.44
N GLY A 106 -18.31 -0.50 2.50
CA GLY A 106 -18.61 0.88 2.85
C GLY A 106 -17.37 1.72 3.25
N PHE A 107 -16.32 1.11 3.82
CA PHE A 107 -15.05 1.80 4.04
C PHE A 107 -14.27 1.96 2.75
N LYS A 108 -14.26 0.95 1.88
CA LYS A 108 -13.64 0.97 0.55
C LYS A 108 -14.22 2.09 -0.31
N GLU A 109 -15.54 2.18 -0.41
CA GLU A 109 -16.25 3.22 -1.15
C GLU A 109 -15.82 4.62 -0.70
N LYS A 110 -15.88 4.89 0.61
CA LYS A 110 -15.48 6.18 1.16
C LYS A 110 -14.00 6.51 0.92
N MET A 111 -13.12 5.53 0.96
CA MET A 111 -11.70 5.72 0.65
C MET A 111 -11.51 6.06 -0.83
N PHE A 112 -12.26 5.41 -1.71
CA PHE A 112 -12.19 5.67 -3.15
C PHE A 112 -12.86 6.98 -3.55
N GLU A 113 -13.90 7.45 -2.84
CA GLU A 113 -14.43 8.81 -2.99
C GLU A 113 -13.34 9.86 -2.69
N ILE A 114 -12.56 9.67 -1.62
CA ILE A 114 -11.43 10.56 -1.30
C ILE A 114 -10.34 10.48 -2.38
N ARG A 115 -10.03 9.29 -2.87
CA ARG A 115 -9.09 9.09 -4.00
C ARG A 115 -9.52 9.87 -5.23
N ASP A 116 -10.79 9.76 -5.60
CA ASP A 116 -11.33 10.39 -6.81
C ASP A 116 -11.39 11.92 -6.66
N SER A 117 -11.70 12.41 -5.46
CA SER A 117 -11.59 13.85 -5.14
C SER A 117 -10.13 14.33 -5.23
N LEU A 118 -9.18 13.57 -4.68
CA LEU A 118 -7.75 13.88 -4.79
C LEU A 118 -7.27 13.88 -6.24
N TYR A 119 -7.75 12.96 -7.06
CA TYR A 119 -7.43 12.89 -8.49
C TYR A 119 -7.93 14.14 -9.23
N LEU A 120 -9.20 14.49 -9.03
CA LEU A 120 -9.85 15.60 -9.74
C LEU A 120 -9.37 16.98 -9.25
N GLU A 121 -9.11 17.11 -7.95
CA GLU A 121 -8.78 18.41 -7.31
C GLU A 121 -7.28 18.58 -7.07
N ARG A 122 -6.43 17.69 -7.58
CA ARG A 122 -4.98 17.69 -7.32
C ARG A 122 -4.35 19.05 -7.50
N ASP A 123 -4.60 19.72 -8.62
CA ASP A 123 -3.96 20.98 -8.94
C ASP A 123 -4.42 22.10 -8.00
N SER A 124 -5.69 22.09 -7.61
CA SER A 124 -6.22 23.02 -6.59
C SER A 124 -5.60 22.74 -5.22
N ILE A 125 -5.36 21.49 -4.86
CA ILE A 125 -4.69 21.09 -3.61
C ILE A 125 -3.23 21.53 -3.65
N VAL A 126 -2.53 21.33 -4.76
CA VAL A 126 -1.13 21.78 -4.93
C VAL A 126 -1.03 23.29 -4.75
N GLU A 127 -1.98 24.07 -5.32
CA GLU A 127 -1.95 25.52 -5.17
C GLU A 127 -2.22 25.96 -3.71
N LYS A 128 -3.18 25.36 -3.03
CA LYS A 128 -3.38 25.59 -1.58
C LYS A 128 -2.13 25.27 -0.76
N MET A 129 -1.48 24.15 -1.07
CA MET A 129 -0.22 23.78 -0.40
C MET A 129 0.89 24.76 -0.74
N ARG A 130 0.95 25.30 -1.96
CA ARG A 130 1.88 26.37 -2.35
C ARG A 130 1.73 27.60 -1.45
N GLU A 131 0.51 28.08 -1.26
CA GLU A 131 0.24 29.23 -0.39
C GLU A 131 0.64 28.97 1.07
N GLU A 132 0.33 27.79 1.59
CA GLU A 132 0.72 27.39 2.95
C GLU A 132 2.23 27.34 3.12
N TYR A 133 2.94 26.78 2.14
CA TYR A 133 4.40 26.67 2.18
C TYR A 133 5.11 28.00 1.89
N GLN A 134 4.50 28.91 1.15
CA GLN A 134 5.02 30.30 1.05
C GLN A 134 5.00 30.99 2.41
N LYS A 135 3.91 30.84 3.18
CA LYS A 135 3.84 31.35 4.56
C LYS A 135 4.88 30.66 5.46
N ALA A 136 5.04 29.34 5.33
CA ALA A 136 6.04 28.61 6.11
C ALA A 136 7.47 29.03 5.76
N ALA A 137 7.77 29.33 4.50
CA ALA A 137 9.07 29.85 4.06
C ALA A 137 9.45 31.15 4.75
N LEU A 138 8.48 32.06 4.95
CA LEU A 138 8.69 33.29 5.69
C LEU A 138 9.18 33.04 7.14
N TYR A 139 8.53 32.08 7.82
CA TYR A 139 8.94 31.73 9.18
C TYR A 139 10.28 31.00 9.22
N ALA A 140 10.52 30.08 8.27
CA ALA A 140 11.80 29.38 8.16
C ALA A 140 12.96 30.35 7.92
N TYR A 141 12.78 31.36 7.06
CA TYR A 141 13.78 32.41 6.81
C TYR A 141 14.06 33.23 8.05
N LYS A 142 13.03 33.69 8.77
CA LYS A 142 13.18 34.47 10.01
C LYS A 142 13.96 33.69 11.07
N ILE A 143 13.67 32.40 11.22
CA ILE A 143 14.39 31.55 12.17
C ILE A 143 15.84 31.38 11.75
N SER A 144 16.11 31.12 10.47
CA SER A 144 17.47 30.88 9.96
C SER A 144 18.38 32.11 10.03
N THR A 145 17.79 33.32 9.94
CA THR A 145 18.53 34.57 10.00
C THR A 145 18.59 35.22 11.41
N GLY A 146 17.92 34.59 12.40
CA GLY A 146 17.82 35.14 13.77
C GLY A 146 16.97 36.40 13.87
N GLN A 147 16.25 36.77 12.81
CA GLN A 147 15.38 37.97 12.75
C GLN A 147 13.97 37.60 13.20
N LEU A 148 13.75 37.48 14.49
CA LEU A 148 12.43 37.16 15.06
C LEU A 148 11.44 38.33 15.10
N ASP A 149 11.86 39.54 14.74
CA ASP A 149 10.98 40.73 14.72
C ASP A 149 9.91 40.64 13.63
N VAL A 150 8.67 40.93 14.00
CA VAL A 150 7.48 40.86 13.15
C VAL A 150 7.58 41.77 11.91
N ASN A 151 8.40 42.84 11.99
CA ASN A 151 8.62 43.85 10.94
C ASN A 151 9.86 43.59 10.07
N SER A 152 10.52 42.45 10.21
CA SER A 152 11.70 42.15 9.40
C SER A 152 11.32 41.86 7.93
N SER A 153 12.23 42.23 7.03
CA SER A 153 12.10 42.11 5.57
C SER A 153 11.57 40.77 5.09
N GLU A 154 10.79 40.80 4.04
CA GLU A 154 10.34 39.58 3.33
C GLU A 154 11.55 38.74 2.89
N PRO A 155 11.41 37.40 2.90
CA PRO A 155 12.48 36.53 2.42
C PRO A 155 12.79 36.79 0.94
N PRO A 156 14.06 36.65 0.52
CA PRO A 156 14.37 36.71 -0.91
C PRO A 156 13.49 35.75 -1.72
N LYS A 157 12.97 36.22 -2.85
CA LYS A 157 12.12 35.41 -3.72
C LYS A 157 12.74 34.07 -4.09
N GLU A 158 14.04 34.07 -4.34
CA GLU A 158 14.80 32.83 -4.64
C GLU A 158 14.75 31.81 -3.50
N PHE A 159 14.79 32.26 -2.24
CA PHE A 159 14.66 31.36 -1.08
C PHE A 159 13.25 30.77 -1.03
N THR A 160 12.22 31.63 -1.17
CA THR A 160 10.82 31.18 -1.13
C THR A 160 10.52 30.20 -2.26
N ASP A 161 10.91 30.53 -3.49
CA ASP A 161 10.66 29.67 -4.66
C ASP A 161 11.36 28.32 -4.51
N ARG A 162 12.62 28.30 -4.05
CA ARG A 162 13.36 27.06 -3.81
C ARG A 162 12.74 26.23 -2.71
N PHE A 163 12.38 26.84 -1.57
CA PHE A 163 11.74 26.16 -0.45
C PHE A 163 10.42 25.51 -0.87
N VAL A 164 9.56 26.26 -1.55
CA VAL A 164 8.27 25.76 -2.03
C VAL A 164 8.45 24.65 -3.08
N SER A 165 9.33 24.87 -4.07
CA SER A 165 9.57 23.88 -5.13
C SER A 165 10.13 22.56 -4.60
N SER A 166 11.03 22.61 -3.63
CA SER A 166 11.60 21.42 -2.99
C SER A 166 10.53 20.51 -2.37
N ILE A 167 9.42 21.09 -1.97
CA ILE A 167 8.30 20.39 -1.34
C ILE A 167 7.28 19.92 -2.39
N LEU A 168 6.84 20.84 -3.26
CA LEU A 168 5.80 20.55 -4.25
C LEU A 168 6.23 19.52 -5.29
N ASN A 169 7.52 19.50 -5.67
CA ASN A 169 8.07 18.49 -6.58
C ASN A 169 8.01 17.05 -6.05
N ARG A 170 7.70 16.88 -4.77
CA ARG A 170 7.51 15.56 -4.13
C ARG A 170 6.05 15.10 -4.13
N ILE A 171 5.13 15.92 -4.64
CA ILE A 171 3.74 15.53 -4.82
C ILE A 171 3.65 14.74 -6.13
N PRO A 172 3.23 13.46 -6.08
CA PRO A 172 3.13 12.63 -7.28
C PRO A 172 2.10 13.18 -8.28
N SER A 173 2.11 12.64 -9.49
CA SER A 173 1.06 12.87 -10.48
C SER A 173 -0.31 12.40 -9.98
N ALA A 174 -1.37 12.86 -10.61
CA ALA A 174 -2.73 12.43 -10.25
C ALA A 174 -2.90 10.92 -10.46
N GLU A 175 -2.31 10.37 -11.53
CA GLU A 175 -2.33 8.95 -11.84
C GLU A 175 -1.59 8.13 -10.78
N GLU A 176 -0.38 8.53 -10.40
CA GLU A 176 0.40 7.86 -9.35
C GLU A 176 -0.33 7.88 -8.00
N ILE A 177 -0.99 9.00 -7.65
CA ILE A 177 -1.82 9.08 -6.45
C ILE A 177 -2.96 8.08 -6.54
N ARG A 178 -3.73 8.07 -7.64
CA ARG A 178 -4.86 7.15 -7.86
C ARG A 178 -4.42 5.69 -7.76
N ASP A 179 -3.33 5.34 -8.42
CA ASP A 179 -2.84 3.96 -8.52
C ASP A 179 -2.22 3.46 -7.21
N SER A 180 -1.89 4.37 -6.28
CA SER A 180 -1.44 4.01 -4.92
C SER A 180 -2.56 3.52 -4.00
N PHE A 181 -3.83 3.75 -4.39
CA PHE A 181 -4.98 3.37 -3.56
C PHE A 181 -5.41 1.94 -3.84
N HIS A 182 -5.37 1.12 -2.81
CA HIS A 182 -5.96 -0.22 -2.83
C HIS A 182 -6.63 -0.50 -1.50
N PHE A 183 -7.75 -1.20 -1.56
CA PHE A 183 -8.50 -1.65 -0.40
C PHE A 183 -9.14 -2.99 -0.77
N ASP A 184 -8.46 -4.06 -0.40
CA ASP A 184 -8.85 -5.40 -0.78
C ASP A 184 -8.68 -6.35 0.39
N TRP A 185 -9.44 -7.43 0.36
CA TRP A 185 -9.25 -8.56 1.27
C TRP A 185 -9.34 -9.86 0.50
N ILE A 186 -8.54 -10.81 0.94
CA ILE A 186 -8.49 -12.14 0.35
C ILE A 186 -9.11 -13.12 1.34
N PRO A 187 -10.34 -13.61 1.07
CA PRO A 187 -10.90 -14.69 1.86
C PRO A 187 -10.28 -16.02 1.43
N SER A 188 -9.69 -16.73 2.37
CA SER A 188 -9.15 -18.06 2.16
C SER A 188 -9.83 -19.07 3.09
N TYR A 189 -10.12 -20.25 2.57
CA TYR A 189 -10.62 -21.33 3.41
C TYR A 189 -9.45 -22.05 4.07
N VAL A 190 -9.61 -22.34 5.35
CA VAL A 190 -8.65 -23.20 6.06
C VAL A 190 -8.99 -24.64 5.70
N LEU A 191 -8.15 -25.27 4.93
CA LEU A 191 -8.34 -26.68 4.53
C LEU A 191 -8.11 -27.59 5.74
N THR A 192 -8.97 -28.61 5.89
CA THR A 192 -8.73 -29.68 6.85
C THR A 192 -7.60 -30.59 6.35
N PRO A 193 -6.92 -31.34 7.22
CA PRO A 193 -5.93 -32.33 6.80
C PRO A 193 -6.46 -33.33 5.77
N SER A 194 -7.73 -33.75 5.90
CA SER A 194 -8.39 -34.65 4.93
C SER A 194 -8.62 -33.97 3.58
N GLU A 195 -9.05 -32.73 3.54
CA GLU A 195 -9.21 -31.95 2.29
C GLU A 195 -7.86 -31.72 1.60
N LEU A 196 -6.79 -31.49 2.38
CA LEU A 196 -5.43 -31.40 1.86
C LEU A 196 -4.93 -32.70 1.24
N GLU A 197 -5.28 -33.86 1.81
CA GLU A 197 -4.94 -35.16 1.23
C GLU A 197 -5.75 -35.43 -0.05
N GLU A 198 -7.03 -35.09 -0.05
CA GLU A 198 -7.87 -35.23 -1.26
C GLU A 198 -7.38 -34.32 -2.40
N ASP A 199 -6.99 -33.09 -2.10
CA ASP A 199 -6.45 -32.18 -3.09
C ASP A 199 -5.07 -32.61 -3.60
N LYS A 200 -4.22 -33.19 -2.75
CA LYS A 200 -2.97 -33.82 -3.19
C LYS A 200 -3.22 -34.98 -4.13
N ILE A 201 -4.17 -35.86 -3.79
CA ILE A 201 -4.55 -37.00 -4.64
C ILE A 201 -5.11 -36.50 -5.98
N LYS A 202 -5.96 -35.46 -6.00
CA LYS A 202 -6.48 -34.88 -7.24
C LYS A 202 -5.37 -34.25 -8.08
N ALA A 203 -4.45 -33.52 -7.44
CA ALA A 203 -3.32 -32.89 -8.12
C ALA A 203 -2.37 -33.95 -8.71
N GLU A 204 -2.16 -35.03 -8.00
CA GLU A 204 -1.30 -36.15 -8.46
C GLU A 204 -1.93 -36.90 -9.64
N LYS A 205 -3.25 -37.15 -9.59
CA LYS A 205 -4.00 -37.73 -10.73
C LYS A 205 -3.98 -36.81 -11.95
N ALA A 206 -4.19 -35.51 -11.75
CA ALA A 206 -4.13 -34.54 -12.84
C ALA A 206 -2.73 -34.47 -13.47
N ARG A 207 -1.67 -34.57 -12.66
CA ARG A 207 -0.30 -34.62 -13.14
C ARG A 207 -0.02 -35.89 -13.94
N GLN A 208 -0.49 -37.05 -13.46
CA GLN A 208 -0.35 -38.33 -14.17
C GLN A 208 -1.06 -38.29 -15.52
N SER A 209 -2.32 -37.83 -15.58
CA SER A 209 -3.05 -37.72 -16.84
C SER A 209 -2.38 -36.73 -17.81
N TRP A 210 -1.77 -35.67 -17.33
CA TRP A 210 -1.01 -34.73 -18.17
C TRP A 210 0.28 -35.34 -18.70
N GLU A 211 0.99 -36.14 -17.90
CA GLU A 211 2.19 -36.87 -18.33
C GLU A 211 1.84 -37.94 -19.37
N GLU A 212 0.71 -38.62 -19.21
CA GLU A 212 0.19 -39.60 -20.19
C GLU A 212 -0.16 -38.92 -21.52
N GLN A 213 -0.92 -37.84 -21.50
CA GLN A 213 -1.24 -37.08 -22.73
C GLN A 213 0.02 -36.55 -23.43
N LYS A 214 1.00 -36.09 -22.65
CA LYS A 214 2.27 -35.64 -23.20
C LYS A 214 3.09 -36.77 -23.82
N ALA A 215 2.98 -37.97 -23.29
CA ALA A 215 3.62 -39.17 -23.86
C ALA A 215 2.93 -39.59 -25.17
N GLU A 216 1.60 -39.60 -25.21
CA GLU A 216 0.82 -39.87 -26.43
C GLU A 216 1.16 -38.88 -27.56
N VAL A 217 1.16 -37.57 -27.28
CA VAL A 217 1.52 -36.57 -28.28
C VAL A 217 2.97 -36.71 -28.75
N ARG A 218 3.88 -37.15 -27.88
CA ARG A 218 5.28 -37.43 -28.30
C ARG A 218 5.38 -38.67 -29.22
N GLU A 219 4.60 -39.70 -28.96
CA GLU A 219 4.54 -40.88 -29.80
C GLU A 219 3.91 -40.60 -31.17
N GLU A 220 2.80 -39.83 -31.20
CA GLU A 220 2.17 -39.39 -32.45
C GLU A 220 3.12 -38.52 -33.29
N ASN A 221 3.83 -37.59 -32.67
CA ASN A 221 4.83 -36.78 -33.36
C ASN A 221 6.01 -37.60 -33.88
N LYS A 222 6.43 -38.67 -33.21
CA LYS A 222 7.47 -39.57 -33.70
C LYS A 222 6.99 -40.39 -34.90
N LEU A 223 5.75 -40.90 -34.88
CA LEU A 223 5.14 -41.62 -35.98
C LEU A 223 4.97 -40.73 -37.21
N ALA A 224 4.47 -39.51 -37.02
CA ALA A 224 4.34 -38.52 -38.10
C ALA A 224 5.69 -38.07 -38.71
N LEU A 225 6.76 -38.04 -37.92
CA LEU A 225 8.12 -37.78 -38.41
C LEU A 225 8.67 -38.98 -39.18
N ALA A 226 8.42 -40.21 -38.75
CA ALA A 226 8.84 -41.44 -39.44
C ALA A 226 8.12 -41.60 -40.77
N GLU A 227 6.82 -41.33 -40.85
CA GLU A 227 6.04 -41.32 -42.10
C GLU A 227 6.58 -40.30 -43.10
N LYS A 228 6.88 -39.08 -42.67
CA LYS A 228 7.47 -38.05 -43.54
C LYS A 228 8.86 -38.40 -44.05
N GLN A 229 9.65 -39.16 -43.31
CA GLN A 229 10.97 -39.62 -43.75
C GLN A 229 10.86 -40.72 -44.79
N LEU A 230 9.84 -41.60 -44.70
CA LEU A 230 9.57 -42.61 -45.73
C LEU A 230 9.09 -42.03 -47.06
N ASP A 231 8.35 -40.91 -47.02
CA ASP A 231 7.87 -40.20 -48.23
C ASP A 231 9.01 -39.42 -48.96
N PHE A 232 10.15 -39.21 -48.30
CA PHE A 232 11.31 -38.54 -48.91
C PHE A 232 12.34 -39.52 -49.54
N GLU A 233 12.18 -40.84 -49.34
CA GLU A 233 13.10 -41.86 -49.89
C GLU A 233 12.54 -42.58 -51.17
N ILE A 234 11.39 -42.10 -51.70
CA ILE A 234 10.81 -42.54 -53.00
C ILE A 234 11.01 -41.43 -54.02
#